data_00c32833542d62e77ccc1c03bb945d0c
#
_entry.id   00c32833542d62e77ccc1c03bb945d0c
#
_cell.length_a   1.000
_cell.length_b   1.000
_cell.length_c   1.000
_cell.angle_alpha   90.00
_cell.angle_beta   90.00
_cell.angle_gamma   90.00
#
_symmetry.space_group_name_H-M   'P 1'
#
loop_
_entity.id
_entity.type
_entity.pdbx_description
1 polymer ?
#
loop_
_entity_poly.entity_id
_entity_poly.type
_entity_poly.pdbx_seq_one_letter_code
_entity_poly.pdbx_strand_id
1 'polypeptide(L)'
;MKIGQRCGINTCGLRASEALAHDFSSFEISQCKAHAVGISLTRAYTGKKYQESLALFNSVLRNPAGDQPRVHTGVYLSNLKLGRREPAMQAFGKIAQQGMDAKRLAVKFNFQQGGASLAKDASPYDRWVKELAVQSAKATASGTCMEVSAHTGRSGSEPLNQRLSLQRAEYVKQRLVNERKDLAAKITAKGYGSSEALVATGREDSSDALDRRIEFKPAACAS
;
A
#
# COMPACT_ATOMS: atom_id res chain seq x y z
N MET A 1 3.14 -28.32 -30.68
CA MET A 1 2.72 -27.98 -29.31
C MET A 1 3.92 -27.53 -28.51
N LYS A 2 4.20 -26.21 -28.49
CA LYS A 2 5.15 -25.56 -27.56
C LYS A 2 4.61 -24.17 -27.29
N ILE A 3 3.82 -24.07 -26.23
CA ILE A 3 3.31 -22.83 -25.67
C ILE A 3 4.30 -22.44 -24.56
N GLY A 4 4.81 -21.23 -24.59
CA GLY A 4 5.57 -20.67 -23.49
C GLY A 4 6.89 -20.03 -23.84
N GLN A 5 6.94 -19.17 -24.85
CA GLN A 5 7.99 -18.16 -24.88
C GLN A 5 7.54 -16.96 -24.05
N ARG A 6 8.11 -16.85 -22.85
CA ARG A 6 8.03 -15.66 -22.00
C ARG A 6 8.48 -14.46 -22.81
N CYS A 7 7.74 -13.38 -22.79
CA CYS A 7 8.20 -12.08 -23.28
C CYS A 7 9.50 -11.75 -22.54
N GLY A 8 10.64 -12.04 -23.15
CA GLY A 8 11.95 -11.75 -22.59
C GLY A 8 12.15 -10.25 -22.53
N ILE A 9 12.91 -9.76 -21.55
CA ILE A 9 13.24 -8.36 -21.30
C ILE A 9 13.76 -7.65 -22.57
N ASN A 10 14.30 -8.39 -23.53
CA ASN A 10 14.86 -7.88 -24.79
C ASN A 10 13.83 -7.56 -25.89
N THR A 11 12.60 -8.07 -25.82
CA THR A 11 11.58 -7.84 -26.86
C THR A 11 10.69 -6.64 -26.57
N CYS A 12 10.60 -6.19 -25.33
CA CYS A 12 9.86 -4.97 -24.96
C CYS A 12 10.62 -3.65 -25.22
N GLY A 13 11.87 -3.70 -25.67
CA GLY A 13 12.71 -2.54 -26.02
C GLY A 13 12.55 -2.05 -27.46
N LEU A 14 11.85 -2.78 -28.32
CA LEU A 14 11.60 -2.40 -29.71
C LEU A 14 10.69 -1.17 -29.80
N ARG A 15 11.00 -0.25 -30.74
CA ARG A 15 10.13 0.90 -31.04
C ARG A 15 8.79 0.39 -31.54
N ALA A 16 7.72 1.12 -31.26
CA ALA A 16 6.36 0.75 -31.65
C ALA A 16 6.19 0.44 -33.15
N SER A 17 7.06 0.99 -34.02
CA SER A 17 7.14 0.72 -35.46
C SER A 17 7.76 -0.63 -35.79
N GLU A 18 8.61 -1.17 -34.93
CA GLU A 18 9.29 -2.45 -35.12
C GLU A 18 8.43 -3.62 -34.59
N ALA A 19 7.59 -3.34 -33.58
CA ALA A 19 6.65 -4.32 -33.04
C ALA A 19 5.54 -4.72 -34.04
N LEU A 20 5.25 -3.88 -35.03
CA LEU A 20 4.29 -4.17 -36.10
C LEU A 20 4.83 -5.14 -37.18
N ALA A 21 6.13 -5.41 -37.21
CA ALA A 21 6.76 -6.34 -38.12
C ALA A 21 6.80 -7.79 -37.60
N HIS A 22 6.48 -7.99 -36.31
CA HIS A 22 6.36 -9.30 -35.69
C HIS A 22 4.89 -9.58 -35.37
N ASP A 23 4.41 -10.76 -35.71
CA ASP A 23 3.01 -11.22 -35.57
C ASP A 23 2.64 -11.43 -34.06
N PHE A 24 2.69 -10.33 -33.29
CA PHE A 24 2.30 -10.34 -31.87
C PHE A 24 0.78 -10.24 -31.74
N SER A 25 0.20 -11.08 -30.87
CA SER A 25 -1.21 -10.98 -30.52
C SER A 25 -1.53 -9.61 -29.90
N SER A 26 -2.74 -9.13 -30.06
CA SER A 26 -3.20 -7.85 -29.47
C SER A 26 -3.03 -7.81 -27.94
N PHE A 27 -3.03 -8.97 -27.30
CA PHE A 27 -2.80 -9.14 -25.86
C PHE A 27 -1.31 -8.89 -25.49
N GLU A 28 -0.36 -9.41 -26.28
CA GLU A 28 1.08 -9.22 -26.04
C GLU A 28 1.50 -7.78 -26.29
N ILE A 29 0.94 -7.12 -27.30
CA ILE A 29 1.15 -5.68 -27.58
C ILE A 29 0.62 -4.84 -26.41
N SER A 30 -0.51 -5.21 -25.84
CA SER A 30 -1.10 -4.54 -24.67
C SER A 30 -0.19 -4.67 -23.43
N GLN A 31 0.35 -5.86 -23.18
CA GLN A 31 1.29 -6.11 -22.07
C GLN A 31 2.61 -5.37 -22.24
N CYS A 32 3.18 -5.34 -23.43
CA CYS A 32 4.40 -4.59 -23.73
C CYS A 32 4.19 -3.07 -23.57
N LYS A 33 3.07 -2.53 -24.02
CA LYS A 33 2.69 -1.12 -23.80
C LYS A 33 2.55 -0.80 -22.31
N ALA A 34 1.89 -1.66 -21.53
CA ALA A 34 1.74 -1.48 -20.10
C ALA A 34 3.09 -1.51 -19.37
N HIS A 35 4.01 -2.39 -19.79
CA HIS A 35 5.36 -2.47 -19.23
C HIS A 35 6.20 -1.22 -19.57
N ALA A 36 6.18 -0.76 -20.81
CA ALA A 36 6.89 0.45 -21.26
C ALA A 36 6.38 1.71 -20.55
N VAL A 37 5.07 1.83 -20.34
CA VAL A 37 4.46 2.89 -19.54
C VAL A 37 4.95 2.82 -18.09
N GLY A 38 4.98 1.64 -17.48
CA GLY A 38 5.49 1.44 -16.12
C GLY A 38 6.93 1.91 -15.95
N ILE A 39 7.81 1.62 -16.91
CA ILE A 39 9.22 2.08 -16.90
C ILE A 39 9.28 3.61 -17.00
N SER A 40 8.50 4.23 -17.88
CA SER A 40 8.47 5.69 -18.05
C SER A 40 7.97 6.40 -16.80
N LEU A 41 6.95 5.87 -16.14
CA LEU A 41 6.40 6.37 -14.87
C LEU A 41 7.47 6.39 -13.78
N THR A 42 8.17 5.29 -13.60
CA THR A 42 9.22 5.15 -12.58
C THR A 42 10.41 6.06 -12.91
N ARG A 43 10.84 6.12 -14.17
CA ARG A 43 11.96 6.97 -14.61
C ARG A 43 11.68 8.45 -14.38
N ALA A 44 10.49 8.94 -14.69
CA ALA A 44 10.13 10.34 -14.44
C ALA A 44 10.17 10.67 -12.94
N TYR A 45 9.64 9.78 -12.08
CA TYR A 45 9.65 9.98 -10.63
C TYR A 45 11.09 9.95 -10.06
N THR A 46 11.89 8.95 -10.42
CA THR A 46 13.28 8.83 -9.94
C THR A 46 14.17 9.95 -10.46
N GLY A 47 13.89 10.47 -11.68
CA GLY A 47 14.51 11.64 -12.25
C GLY A 47 14.05 12.98 -11.63
N LYS A 48 13.25 12.94 -10.55
CA LYS A 48 12.70 14.12 -9.86
C LYS A 48 11.77 15.01 -10.72
N LYS A 49 11.32 14.52 -11.85
CA LYS A 49 10.38 15.20 -12.75
C LYS A 49 8.94 14.93 -12.30
N TYR A 50 8.60 15.40 -11.10
CA TYR A 50 7.35 15.01 -10.41
C TYR A 50 6.09 15.47 -11.15
N GLN A 51 6.12 16.62 -11.84
CA GLN A 51 4.99 17.09 -12.64
C GLN A 51 4.76 16.19 -13.86
N GLU A 52 5.81 15.80 -14.57
CA GLU A 52 5.76 14.87 -15.70
C GLU A 52 5.28 13.48 -15.22
N SER A 53 5.84 12.98 -14.11
CA SER A 53 5.43 11.74 -13.48
C SER A 53 3.93 11.75 -13.14
N LEU A 54 3.44 12.82 -12.52
CA LEU A 54 2.02 12.97 -12.18
C LEU A 54 1.12 12.97 -13.43
N ALA A 55 1.53 13.66 -14.49
CA ALA A 55 0.78 13.68 -15.76
C ALA A 55 0.69 12.29 -16.39
N LEU A 56 1.79 11.53 -16.36
CA LEU A 56 1.84 10.15 -16.84
C LEU A 56 0.93 9.22 -16.01
N PHE A 57 0.99 9.27 -14.67
CA PHE A 57 0.10 8.48 -13.81
C PHE A 57 -1.37 8.82 -14.06
N ASN A 58 -1.71 10.10 -14.16
CA ASN A 58 -3.08 10.53 -14.46
C ASN A 58 -3.55 10.08 -15.86
N SER A 59 -2.63 9.96 -16.84
CA SER A 59 -2.97 9.43 -18.15
C SER A 59 -3.36 7.95 -18.10
N VAL A 60 -2.71 7.18 -17.23
CA VAL A 60 -3.03 5.75 -17.00
C VAL A 60 -4.39 5.60 -16.33
N LEU A 61 -4.72 6.48 -15.36
CA LEU A 61 -6.02 6.47 -14.66
C LEU A 61 -7.21 6.81 -15.56
N ARG A 62 -7.01 7.38 -16.75
CA ARG A 62 -8.09 7.57 -17.73
C ARG A 62 -8.62 6.24 -18.30
N ASN A 63 -7.85 5.17 -18.20
CA ASN A 63 -8.30 3.83 -18.55
C ASN A 63 -8.75 3.10 -17.28
N PRO A 64 -9.95 2.50 -17.23
CA PRO A 64 -10.42 1.72 -16.08
C PRO A 64 -9.44 0.63 -15.62
N ALA A 65 -8.72 -0.01 -16.54
CA ALA A 65 -7.67 -0.99 -16.21
C ALA A 65 -6.46 -0.36 -15.48
N GLY A 66 -6.32 0.96 -15.54
CA GLY A 66 -5.29 1.71 -14.82
C GLY A 66 -5.66 2.04 -13.38
N ASP A 67 -6.90 1.82 -12.96
CA ASP A 67 -7.35 2.06 -11.58
C ASP A 67 -6.80 0.98 -10.63
N GLN A 68 -5.51 1.10 -10.31
CA GLN A 68 -4.76 0.13 -9.53
C GLN A 68 -3.99 0.82 -8.39
N PRO A 69 -3.79 0.14 -7.22
CA PRO A 69 -3.10 0.72 -6.07
C PRO A 69 -1.72 1.29 -6.41
N ARG A 70 -0.96 0.62 -7.28
CA ARG A 70 0.38 1.08 -7.70
C ARG A 70 0.35 2.40 -8.46
N VAL A 71 -0.72 2.65 -9.27
CA VAL A 71 -0.87 3.89 -10.03
C VAL A 71 -1.25 5.02 -9.08
N HIS A 72 -2.20 4.78 -8.17
CA HIS A 72 -2.53 5.73 -7.12
C HIS A 72 -1.35 6.02 -6.19
N THR A 73 -0.48 5.05 -5.92
CA THR A 73 0.77 5.28 -5.18
C THR A 73 1.68 6.27 -5.90
N GLY A 74 1.80 6.17 -7.22
CA GLY A 74 2.56 7.13 -8.02
C GLY A 74 1.95 8.54 -7.99
N VAL A 75 0.61 8.64 -8.09
CA VAL A 75 -0.12 9.93 -7.95
C VAL A 75 0.10 10.52 -6.55
N TYR A 76 -0.03 9.69 -5.50
CA TYR A 76 0.21 10.10 -4.11
C TYR A 76 1.61 10.67 -3.91
N LEU A 77 2.63 9.90 -4.28
CA LEU A 77 4.03 10.27 -4.08
C LEU A 77 4.42 11.51 -4.90
N SER A 78 3.95 11.62 -6.15
CA SER A 78 4.21 12.78 -7.01
C SER A 78 3.58 14.04 -6.44
N ASN A 79 2.33 13.98 -5.96
CA ASN A 79 1.66 15.10 -5.32
C ASN A 79 2.36 15.53 -4.02
N LEU A 80 2.83 14.58 -3.20
CA LEU A 80 3.60 14.90 -2.00
C LEU A 80 4.87 15.69 -2.33
N LYS A 81 5.62 15.24 -3.36
CA LYS A 81 6.85 15.93 -3.80
C LYS A 81 6.57 17.33 -4.39
N LEU A 82 5.37 17.55 -4.92
CA LEU A 82 4.91 18.83 -5.42
C LEU A 82 4.26 19.71 -4.33
N GLY A 83 4.21 19.27 -3.08
CA GLY A 83 3.57 19.98 -1.97
C GLY A 83 2.03 19.98 -2.01
N ARG A 84 1.42 19.21 -2.91
CA ARG A 84 -0.03 19.14 -3.14
C ARG A 84 -0.67 18.14 -2.18
N ARG A 85 -0.89 18.57 -0.95
CA ARG A 85 -1.30 17.67 0.15
C ARG A 85 -2.69 17.06 -0.05
N GLU A 86 -3.69 17.84 -0.42
CA GLU A 86 -5.06 17.33 -0.60
C GLU A 86 -5.18 16.32 -1.75
N PRO A 87 -4.67 16.57 -2.97
CA PRO A 87 -4.65 15.56 -4.02
C PRO A 87 -3.86 14.29 -3.64
N ALA A 88 -2.79 14.43 -2.85
CA ALA A 88 -2.07 13.27 -2.33
C ALA A 88 -2.97 12.44 -1.41
N MET A 89 -3.69 13.06 -0.47
CA MET A 89 -4.59 12.34 0.43
C MET A 89 -5.76 11.67 -0.29
N GLN A 90 -6.31 12.29 -1.34
CA GLN A 90 -7.32 11.65 -2.19
C GLN A 90 -6.79 10.37 -2.85
N ALA A 91 -5.57 10.41 -3.37
CA ALA A 91 -4.91 9.22 -3.94
C ALA A 91 -4.65 8.15 -2.86
N PHE A 92 -4.23 8.55 -1.66
CA PHE A 92 -4.06 7.64 -0.53
C PHE A 92 -5.39 6.98 -0.13
N GLY A 93 -6.49 7.71 -0.13
CA GLY A 93 -7.83 7.18 0.11
C GLY A 93 -8.20 6.06 -0.87
N LYS A 94 -7.85 6.22 -2.15
CA LYS A 94 -8.05 5.16 -3.16
C LYS A 94 -7.20 3.92 -2.89
N ILE A 95 -5.93 4.11 -2.52
CA ILE A 95 -5.05 3.00 -2.12
C ILE A 95 -5.64 2.25 -0.93
N ALA A 96 -6.09 2.99 0.10
CA ALA A 96 -6.66 2.41 1.30
C ALA A 96 -7.96 1.65 0.99
N GLN A 97 -8.86 2.24 0.23
CA GLN A 97 -10.10 1.60 -0.20
C GLN A 97 -9.81 0.28 -0.93
N GLN A 98 -9.04 0.32 -2.02
CA GLN A 98 -8.72 -0.86 -2.83
C GLN A 98 -7.99 -1.94 -2.02
N GLY A 99 -7.10 -1.53 -1.10
CA GLY A 99 -6.41 -2.45 -0.20
C GLY A 99 -7.34 -3.13 0.80
N MET A 100 -8.31 -2.42 1.36
CA MET A 100 -9.34 -2.98 2.24
C MET A 100 -10.28 -3.92 1.48
N ASP A 101 -10.76 -3.53 0.31
CA ASP A 101 -11.62 -4.35 -0.55
C ASP A 101 -10.93 -5.67 -0.92
N ALA A 102 -9.64 -5.62 -1.18
CA ALA A 102 -8.81 -6.80 -1.46
C ALA A 102 -8.35 -7.54 -0.19
N LYS A 103 -8.71 -7.08 1.02
CA LYS A 103 -8.25 -7.61 2.33
C LYS A 103 -6.72 -7.67 2.45
N ARG A 104 -6.02 -6.73 1.84
CA ARG A 104 -4.54 -6.70 1.75
C ARG A 104 -3.94 -5.31 2.04
N LEU A 105 -4.68 -4.44 2.75
CA LEU A 105 -4.12 -3.16 3.12
C LEU A 105 -3.10 -3.34 4.25
N ALA A 106 -1.86 -2.97 3.98
CA ALA A 106 -0.80 -2.86 4.96
C ALA A 106 -0.19 -1.45 4.93
N VAL A 107 -0.05 -0.85 6.09
CA VAL A 107 0.52 0.50 6.24
C VAL A 107 1.70 0.44 7.22
N LYS A 108 2.80 1.08 6.85
CA LYS A 108 3.95 1.21 7.73
C LYS A 108 3.85 2.47 8.57
N PHE A 109 3.71 2.31 9.87
CA PHE A 109 3.85 3.38 10.85
C PHE A 109 5.24 3.32 11.49
N ASN A 110 5.92 4.45 11.59
CA ASN A 110 7.20 4.52 12.29
C ASN A 110 6.95 4.71 13.78
N PHE A 111 6.96 3.62 14.51
CA PHE A 111 6.93 3.64 15.98
C PHE A 111 8.31 3.91 16.54
N GLN A 112 8.34 4.42 17.77
CA GLN A 112 9.56 4.48 18.55
C GLN A 112 10.11 3.08 18.78
N GLN A 113 11.43 2.95 18.85
CA GLN A 113 12.06 1.66 19.11
C GLN A 113 11.59 1.10 20.45
N GLY A 114 11.17 -0.16 20.46
CA GLY A 114 10.64 -0.82 21.66
C GLY A 114 9.31 -0.27 22.18
N GLY A 115 8.68 0.69 21.49
CA GLY A 115 7.45 1.36 21.92
C GLY A 115 6.29 1.24 20.95
N ALA A 116 5.11 1.66 21.42
CA ALA A 116 3.89 1.74 20.66
C ALA A 116 3.53 3.18 20.23
N SER A 117 4.25 4.19 20.69
CA SER A 117 4.07 5.58 20.27
C SER A 117 4.76 5.83 18.93
N LEU A 118 4.20 6.71 18.11
CA LEU A 118 4.85 7.13 16.87
C LEU A 118 6.14 7.90 17.13
N ALA A 119 7.11 7.79 16.22
CA ALA A 119 8.33 8.59 16.26
C ALA A 119 7.98 10.09 16.16
N LYS A 120 8.93 10.96 16.58
CA LYS A 120 8.71 12.42 16.77
C LYS A 120 8.10 13.15 15.56
N ASP A 121 8.30 12.67 14.35
CA ASP A 121 7.70 13.26 13.14
C ASP A 121 6.40 12.55 12.78
N ALA A 122 5.39 12.69 13.64
CA ALA A 122 4.07 12.06 13.48
C ALA A 122 3.14 12.83 12.51
N SER A 123 3.50 14.04 12.10
CA SER A 123 2.62 14.94 11.34
C SER A 123 2.08 14.35 10.01
N PRO A 124 2.82 13.51 9.26
CA PRO A 124 2.25 12.82 8.11
C PRO A 124 1.17 11.80 8.49
N TYR A 125 1.31 11.15 9.66
CA TYR A 125 0.42 10.07 10.08
C TYR A 125 -0.96 10.54 10.50
N ASP A 126 -1.10 11.78 10.99
CA ASP A 126 -2.41 12.34 11.37
C ASP A 126 -3.37 12.33 10.17
N ARG A 127 -2.88 12.71 9.00
CA ARG A 127 -3.68 12.70 7.77
C ARG A 127 -3.99 11.29 7.29
N TRP A 128 -3.02 10.38 7.39
CA TRP A 128 -3.24 8.98 7.06
C TRP A 128 -4.28 8.36 7.98
N VAL A 129 -4.19 8.60 9.28
CA VAL A 129 -5.16 8.09 10.27
C VAL A 129 -6.55 8.63 9.97
N LYS A 130 -6.69 9.92 9.68
CA LYS A 130 -7.96 10.52 9.29
C LYS A 130 -8.56 9.84 8.06
N GLU A 131 -7.77 9.66 7.02
CA GLU A 131 -8.23 9.00 5.80
C GLU A 131 -8.53 7.52 6.01
N LEU A 132 -7.68 6.80 6.75
CA LEU A 132 -7.90 5.41 7.13
C LEU A 132 -9.19 5.24 7.94
N ALA A 133 -9.51 6.18 8.85
CA ALA A 133 -10.76 6.16 9.60
C ALA A 133 -11.98 6.32 8.68
N VAL A 134 -11.90 7.21 7.67
CA VAL A 134 -12.96 7.37 6.66
C VAL A 134 -13.16 6.08 5.86
N GLN A 135 -12.09 5.47 5.38
CA GLN A 135 -12.19 4.25 4.58
C GLN A 135 -12.61 3.03 5.43
N SER A 136 -12.14 2.94 6.68
CA SER A 136 -12.59 1.91 7.64
C SER A 136 -14.08 2.02 7.92
N ALA A 137 -14.61 3.23 8.10
CA ALA A 137 -16.04 3.43 8.30
C ALA A 137 -16.88 2.97 7.09
N LYS A 138 -16.40 3.23 5.87
CA LYS A 138 -17.04 2.73 4.65
C LYS A 138 -17.00 1.20 4.58
N ALA A 139 -15.84 0.60 4.84
CA ALA A 139 -15.66 -0.85 4.80
C ALA A 139 -16.49 -1.60 5.86
N THR A 140 -16.85 -0.92 6.95
CA THR A 140 -17.65 -1.48 8.05
C THR A 140 -19.13 -1.06 8.02
N ALA A 141 -19.58 -0.37 6.96
CA ALA A 141 -20.96 0.14 6.89
C ALA A 141 -22.02 -0.97 6.80
N SER A 142 -21.70 -2.12 6.21
CA SER A 142 -22.62 -3.22 5.92
C SER A 142 -22.63 -4.32 6.98
N GLY A 143 -22.47 -3.98 8.28
CA GLY A 143 -22.43 -4.99 9.35
C GLY A 143 -21.12 -5.78 9.42
N THR A 144 -20.11 -5.36 8.69
CA THR A 144 -18.74 -5.88 8.76
C THR A 144 -17.96 -5.14 9.83
N CYS A 145 -17.04 -5.81 10.49
CA CYS A 145 -16.07 -5.23 11.41
C CYS A 145 -14.69 -5.15 10.75
N MET A 146 -13.74 -4.49 11.40
CA MET A 146 -12.37 -4.32 10.94
C MET A 146 -11.41 -4.88 11.98
N GLU A 147 -10.54 -5.77 11.57
CA GLU A 147 -9.37 -6.14 12.35
C GLU A 147 -8.21 -5.20 11.98
N VAL A 148 -7.65 -4.54 12.98
CA VAL A 148 -6.38 -3.81 12.90
C VAL A 148 -5.32 -4.68 13.56
N SER A 149 -4.44 -5.27 12.78
CA SER A 149 -3.40 -6.15 13.26
C SER A 149 -2.01 -5.57 13.05
N ALA A 150 -1.11 -5.82 14.01
CA ALA A 150 0.26 -5.36 13.94
C ALA A 150 1.25 -6.53 13.96
N HIS A 151 2.34 -6.33 13.26
CA HIS A 151 3.42 -7.29 13.09
C HIS A 151 4.76 -6.66 13.43
N THR A 152 5.71 -7.46 13.89
CA THR A 152 7.09 -7.07 14.20
C THR A 152 8.07 -7.84 13.34
N GLY A 153 9.32 -7.40 13.29
CA GLY A 153 10.43 -8.23 12.86
C GLY A 153 10.73 -9.31 13.89
N ARG A 154 11.65 -10.22 13.54
CA ARG A 154 12.03 -11.38 14.38
C ARG A 154 13.00 -11.06 15.53
N SER A 155 13.40 -9.81 15.68
CA SER A 155 14.28 -9.44 16.80
C SER A 155 13.57 -9.47 18.14
N GLY A 156 14.28 -9.92 19.16
CA GLY A 156 13.76 -10.11 20.50
C GLY A 156 12.96 -11.43 20.67
N SER A 157 12.42 -11.62 21.86
CA SER A 157 11.62 -12.80 22.17
C SER A 157 10.21 -12.68 21.62
N GLU A 158 9.61 -13.79 21.19
CA GLU A 158 8.25 -13.78 20.64
C GLU A 158 7.18 -13.26 21.64
N PRO A 159 7.24 -13.61 22.96
CA PRO A 159 6.30 -13.01 23.92
C PRO A 159 6.39 -11.49 24.02
N LEU A 160 7.58 -10.91 23.82
CA LEU A 160 7.78 -9.47 23.78
C LEU A 160 7.21 -8.88 22.48
N ASN A 161 7.50 -9.51 21.35
CA ASN A 161 7.00 -9.11 20.04
C ASN A 161 5.47 -9.16 19.98
N GLN A 162 4.87 -10.19 20.54
CA GLN A 162 3.42 -10.37 20.64
C GLN A 162 2.77 -9.21 21.42
N ARG A 163 3.32 -8.89 22.59
CA ARG A 163 2.83 -7.79 23.43
C ARG A 163 3.02 -6.43 22.75
N LEU A 164 4.20 -6.19 22.17
CA LEU A 164 4.50 -4.93 21.47
C LEU A 164 3.60 -4.73 20.26
N SER A 165 3.38 -5.77 19.46
CA SER A 165 2.50 -5.69 18.30
C SER A 165 1.06 -5.40 18.73
N LEU A 166 0.53 -6.05 19.76
CA LEU A 166 -0.81 -5.74 20.29
C LEU A 166 -0.93 -4.29 20.72
N GLN A 167 0.03 -3.77 21.48
CA GLN A 167 0.02 -2.36 21.91
C GLN A 167 0.03 -1.39 20.72
N ARG A 168 0.75 -1.71 19.65
CA ARG A 168 0.77 -0.90 18.41
C ARG A 168 -0.57 -0.95 17.67
N ALA A 169 -1.20 -2.12 17.59
CA ALA A 169 -2.52 -2.27 17.00
C ALA A 169 -3.57 -1.47 17.79
N GLU A 170 -3.55 -1.54 19.11
CA GLU A 170 -4.44 -0.79 19.99
C GLU A 170 -4.21 0.73 19.87
N TYR A 171 -2.96 1.17 19.80
CA TYR A 171 -2.65 2.58 19.56
C TYR A 171 -3.27 3.08 18.24
N VAL A 172 -3.13 2.34 17.16
CA VAL A 172 -3.72 2.71 15.86
C VAL A 172 -5.23 2.68 15.93
N LYS A 173 -5.85 1.63 16.52
CA LYS A 173 -7.29 1.55 16.76
C LYS A 173 -7.78 2.80 17.49
N GLN A 174 -7.12 3.16 18.59
CA GLN A 174 -7.52 4.33 19.39
C GLN A 174 -7.48 5.63 18.56
N ARG A 175 -6.45 5.78 17.72
CA ARG A 175 -6.32 6.92 16.82
C ARG A 175 -7.47 6.98 15.81
N LEU A 176 -7.85 5.84 15.20
CA LEU A 176 -9.00 5.75 14.28
C LEU A 176 -10.32 6.09 14.99
N VAL A 177 -10.52 5.57 16.19
CA VAL A 177 -11.73 5.85 17.00
C VAL A 177 -11.80 7.31 17.45
N ASN A 178 -10.66 7.96 17.67
CA ASN A 178 -10.63 9.39 17.99
C ASN A 178 -11.10 10.24 16.80
N GLU A 179 -10.75 9.85 15.56
CA GLU A 179 -11.23 10.50 14.34
C GLU A 179 -12.71 10.17 14.05
N ARG A 180 -13.14 8.94 14.36
CA ARG A 180 -14.47 8.42 14.04
C ARG A 180 -14.99 7.56 15.18
N LYS A 181 -15.82 8.12 16.06
CA LYS A 181 -16.37 7.43 17.25
C LYS A 181 -17.24 6.21 16.92
N ASP A 182 -17.90 6.22 15.76
CA ASP A 182 -18.69 5.10 15.25
C ASP A 182 -17.89 3.82 14.97
N LEU A 183 -16.56 3.93 14.91
CA LEU A 183 -15.66 2.79 14.75
C LEU A 183 -15.37 2.03 16.06
N ALA A 184 -15.72 2.57 17.23
CA ALA A 184 -15.35 1.99 18.52
C ALA A 184 -15.80 0.53 18.69
N ALA A 185 -17.06 0.24 18.32
CA ALA A 185 -17.62 -1.10 18.37
C ALA A 185 -17.30 -1.98 17.15
N LYS A 186 -16.67 -1.40 16.13
CA LYS A 186 -16.43 -2.08 14.85
C LYS A 186 -14.99 -2.47 14.61
N ILE A 187 -14.04 -1.98 15.42
CA ILE A 187 -12.62 -2.27 15.26
C ILE A 187 -12.14 -3.14 16.41
N THR A 188 -11.50 -4.26 16.06
CA THR A 188 -10.72 -5.09 16.97
C THR A 188 -9.23 -4.90 16.70
N ALA A 189 -8.41 -4.93 17.76
CA ALA A 189 -6.96 -4.87 17.66
C ALA A 189 -6.36 -6.24 17.92
N LYS A 190 -5.36 -6.66 17.11
CA LYS A 190 -4.60 -7.90 17.32
C LYS A 190 -3.11 -7.69 17.15
N GLY A 191 -2.34 -8.38 17.95
CA GLY A 191 -0.88 -8.48 17.80
C GLY A 191 -0.49 -9.87 17.31
N TYR A 192 0.33 -9.95 16.27
CA TYR A 192 0.82 -11.22 15.73
C TYR A 192 2.32 -11.43 16.01
N GLY A 193 2.97 -10.47 16.70
CA GLY A 193 4.41 -10.56 16.93
C GLY A 193 5.15 -10.74 15.62
N SER A 194 6.09 -11.66 15.60
CA SER A 194 6.85 -12.05 14.39
C SER A 194 6.34 -13.33 13.72
N SER A 195 5.22 -13.89 14.19
CA SER A 195 4.69 -15.18 13.68
C SER A 195 4.30 -15.16 12.21
N GLU A 196 3.87 -14.00 11.70
CA GLU A 196 3.47 -13.78 10.30
C GLU A 196 4.46 -12.86 9.57
N ALA A 197 5.76 -13.04 9.79
CA ALA A 197 6.77 -12.28 9.08
C ALA A 197 6.76 -12.64 7.57
N LEU A 198 6.85 -11.62 6.71
CA LEU A 198 6.83 -11.78 5.25
C LEU A 198 8.20 -12.08 4.67
N VAL A 199 9.23 -11.50 5.23
CA VAL A 199 10.63 -11.59 4.76
C VAL A 199 11.48 -12.42 5.71
N ALA A 200 11.38 -12.13 7.01
CA ALA A 200 11.90 -12.97 8.09
C ALA A 200 13.42 -13.19 8.06
N THR A 201 14.24 -12.25 7.55
CA THR A 201 15.69 -12.43 7.52
C THR A 201 16.31 -12.39 8.94
N GLY A 202 15.64 -11.73 9.87
CA GLY A 202 16.13 -11.52 11.23
C GLY A 202 17.32 -10.56 11.36
N ARG A 203 17.69 -9.87 10.27
CA ARG A 203 18.82 -8.93 10.25
C ARG A 203 18.47 -7.53 10.76
N GLU A 204 17.19 -7.23 10.97
CA GLU A 204 16.68 -5.90 11.37
C GLU A 204 17.04 -4.74 10.43
N ASP A 205 17.49 -5.02 9.24
CA ASP A 205 17.81 -4.05 8.21
C ASP A 205 16.56 -3.62 7.40
N SER A 206 16.79 -2.93 6.30
CA SER A 206 15.73 -2.49 5.40
C SER A 206 14.96 -3.65 4.74
N SER A 207 15.54 -4.86 4.66
CA SER A 207 14.87 -6.03 4.09
C SER A 207 13.70 -6.49 4.96
N ASP A 208 13.83 -6.44 6.29
CA ASP A 208 12.77 -6.79 7.24
C ASP A 208 11.75 -5.65 7.47
N ALA A 209 11.86 -4.55 6.70
CA ALA A 209 10.95 -3.42 6.85
C ALA A 209 9.49 -3.76 6.54
N LEU A 210 9.24 -4.77 5.71
CA LEU A 210 7.90 -5.26 5.38
C LEU A 210 7.26 -6.04 6.53
N ASP A 211 8.06 -6.62 7.41
CA ASP A 211 7.56 -7.35 8.58
C ASP A 211 6.96 -6.40 9.62
N ARG A 212 7.47 -5.16 9.70
CA ARG A 212 6.99 -4.12 10.63
C ARG A 212 5.86 -3.32 10.00
N ARG A 213 4.65 -3.85 10.06
CA ARG A 213 3.46 -3.29 9.40
C ARG A 213 2.23 -3.34 10.29
N ILE A 214 1.25 -2.49 9.96
CA ILE A 214 -0.13 -2.57 10.45
C ILE A 214 -1.02 -2.97 9.28
N GLU A 215 -1.83 -4.00 9.46
CA GLU A 215 -2.79 -4.46 8.47
C GLU A 215 -4.21 -4.08 8.88
N PHE A 216 -5.05 -3.83 7.87
CA PHE A 216 -6.46 -3.48 8.01
C PHE A 216 -7.27 -4.51 7.22
N LYS A 217 -7.93 -5.40 7.92
CA LYS A 217 -8.68 -6.51 7.32
C LYS A 217 -10.16 -6.43 7.70
N PRO A 218 -11.08 -6.25 6.73
CA PRO A 218 -12.50 -6.47 6.98
C PRO A 218 -12.72 -7.90 7.50
N ALA A 219 -13.48 -8.03 8.58
CA ALA A 219 -13.73 -9.28 9.29
C ALA A 219 -15.20 -9.37 9.74
N ALA A 220 -15.65 -10.55 10.10
CA ALA A 220 -16.92 -10.70 10.79
C ALA A 220 -16.86 -9.99 12.15
N CYS A 221 -17.96 -9.38 12.57
CA CYS A 221 -18.05 -8.84 13.93
C CYS A 221 -18.01 -9.98 14.94
N ALA A 222 -17.30 -9.77 16.04
CA ALA A 222 -17.38 -10.68 17.18
C ALA A 222 -18.80 -10.62 17.76
N SER A 223 -19.41 -11.77 17.89
CA SER A 223 -20.71 -11.95 18.58
C SER A 223 -20.56 -11.74 20.07
#